data_618f578216b9ebef5eb6267dfd81e51f
#
_entry.id   618f578216b9ebef5eb6267dfd81e51f
#
_cell.length_a   1.000
_cell.length_b   1.000
_cell.length_c   1.000
_cell.angle_alpha   90.00
_cell.angle_beta   90.00
_cell.angle_gamma   90.00
#
_symmetry.space_group_name_H-M   'P 1'
#
loop_
_entity.id
_entity.type
_entity.pdbx_description
1 polymer ?
#
loop_
_entity_poly.entity_id
_entity_poly.type
_entity_poly.pdbx_seq_one_letter_code
_entity_poly.pdbx_strand_id
1 'polypeptide(L)'
;MNKIGLSKRKNMKIGLLGGSFNPAHEGHIYISEQALRLFGLDEIWWLVTPQNPLKKMKTNDTLIKRLNFSKKLVKNNKIRIDSVENKYKNNFTANTLKNIINRYKGTKFIWLMGADNLDEFHKWYQWQTIYSIIPIAVFDREYYSYSVFNSIAGKRYFNKLHK
;
A
#
# COMPACT_ATOMS: atom_id res chain seq x y z
N MET A 1 -11.54 -17.19 5.41
CA MET A 1 -10.76 -16.06 5.93
C MET A 1 -10.26 -16.43 7.31
N ASN A 2 -8.99 -16.79 7.42
CA ASN A 2 -8.41 -17.08 8.72
C ASN A 2 -8.40 -15.80 9.54
N LYS A 3 -9.19 -15.76 10.60
CA LYS A 3 -9.12 -14.73 11.65
C LYS A 3 -7.75 -14.85 12.32
N ILE A 4 -6.75 -14.22 11.74
CA ILE A 4 -5.47 -14.07 12.43
C ILE A 4 -5.76 -13.18 13.62
N GLY A 5 -5.65 -13.76 14.81
CA GLY A 5 -6.06 -13.12 16.04
C GLY A 5 -5.38 -11.75 16.20
N LEU A 6 -6.17 -10.72 16.53
CA LEU A 6 -5.71 -9.35 16.78
C LEU A 6 -4.52 -9.28 17.74
N SER A 7 -4.48 -10.17 18.71
CA SER A 7 -3.40 -10.29 19.73
C SER A 7 -2.03 -10.62 19.13
N LYS A 8 -1.96 -11.36 18.03
CA LYS A 8 -0.69 -11.76 17.39
C LYS A 8 0.03 -10.64 16.64
N ARG A 9 -0.61 -9.46 16.48
CA ARG A 9 -0.06 -8.33 15.74
C ARG A 9 0.43 -7.18 16.61
N LYS A 10 0.21 -7.27 17.91
CA LYS A 10 0.68 -6.26 18.86
C LYS A 10 2.21 -6.17 18.79
N ASN A 11 2.72 -4.95 18.71
CA ASN A 11 4.16 -4.61 18.58
C ASN A 11 4.81 -5.00 17.24
N MET A 12 4.06 -5.48 16.26
CA MET A 12 4.60 -5.72 14.91
C MET A 12 4.77 -4.42 14.12
N LYS A 13 5.71 -4.46 13.16
CA LYS A 13 5.92 -3.43 12.14
C LYS A 13 5.45 -3.98 10.80
N ILE A 14 4.44 -3.38 10.21
CA ILE A 14 3.79 -3.88 8.99
C ILE A 14 3.81 -2.82 7.90
N GLY A 15 4.29 -3.19 6.71
CA GLY A 15 4.17 -2.38 5.51
C GLY A 15 2.82 -2.62 4.82
N LEU A 16 2.15 -1.55 4.42
CA LEU A 16 0.90 -1.61 3.65
C LEU A 16 1.18 -1.15 2.22
N LEU A 17 0.97 -2.02 1.24
CA LEU A 17 1.10 -1.72 -0.19
C LEU A 17 -0.26 -1.84 -0.85
N GLY A 18 -0.86 -0.70 -1.23
CA GLY A 18 -2.15 -0.66 -1.91
C GLY A 18 -2.02 -0.56 -3.42
N GLY A 19 -2.94 -1.17 -4.12
CA GLY A 19 -2.99 -1.08 -5.58
C GLY A 19 -4.08 -1.93 -6.21
N SER A 20 -4.28 -1.72 -7.51
CA SER A 20 -5.19 -2.57 -8.29
C SER A 20 -4.61 -3.96 -8.54
N PHE A 21 -3.28 -4.09 -8.56
CA PHE A 21 -2.56 -5.33 -8.88
C PHE A 21 -3.11 -6.01 -10.14
N ASN A 22 -3.15 -5.25 -11.23
CA ASN A 22 -3.75 -5.69 -12.48
C ASN A 22 -2.82 -5.52 -13.69
N PRO A 23 -1.94 -6.50 -13.90
CA PRO A 23 -1.59 -7.59 -12.97
C PRO A 23 -0.64 -7.16 -11.86
N ALA A 24 -0.52 -7.98 -10.83
CA ALA A 24 0.63 -7.93 -9.93
C ALA A 24 1.91 -8.28 -10.73
N HIS A 25 3.04 -7.68 -10.38
CA HIS A 25 4.30 -7.87 -11.11
C HIS A 25 5.52 -7.74 -10.17
N GLU A 26 6.71 -8.06 -10.70
CA GLU A 26 7.98 -8.05 -9.95
C GLU A 26 8.26 -6.71 -9.25
N GLY A 27 7.82 -5.59 -9.80
CA GLY A 27 7.98 -4.28 -9.13
C GLY A 27 7.26 -4.19 -7.78
N HIS A 28 6.13 -4.88 -7.61
CA HIS A 28 5.44 -4.94 -6.31
C HIS A 28 6.21 -5.83 -5.32
N ILE A 29 6.79 -6.94 -5.80
CA ILE A 29 7.64 -7.82 -5.00
C ILE A 29 8.88 -7.06 -4.58
N TYR A 30 9.56 -6.38 -5.50
CA TYR A 30 10.75 -5.58 -5.23
C TYR A 30 10.51 -4.55 -4.12
N ILE A 31 9.48 -3.72 -4.23
CA ILE A 31 9.11 -2.74 -3.19
C ILE A 31 8.90 -3.44 -1.84
N SER A 32 8.19 -4.56 -1.84
CA SER A 32 7.88 -5.31 -0.62
C SER A 32 9.14 -5.85 0.05
N GLU A 33 10.04 -6.46 -0.71
CA GLU A 33 11.28 -7.04 -0.20
C GLU A 33 12.27 -5.97 0.27
N GLN A 34 12.40 -4.87 -0.47
CA GLN A 34 13.19 -3.72 -0.03
C GLN A 34 12.64 -3.13 1.27
N ALA A 35 11.33 -2.97 1.39
CA ALA A 35 10.71 -2.44 2.61
C ALA A 35 10.93 -3.37 3.81
N LEU A 36 10.77 -4.68 3.64
CA LEU A 36 11.07 -5.66 4.68
C LEU A 36 12.50 -5.49 5.23
N ARG A 37 13.46 -5.34 4.32
CA ARG A 37 14.87 -5.22 4.65
C ARG A 37 15.22 -3.86 5.28
N LEU A 38 14.82 -2.76 4.62
CA LEU A 38 15.25 -1.41 5.01
C LEU A 38 14.61 -0.92 6.30
N PHE A 39 13.35 -1.28 6.55
CA PHE A 39 12.61 -0.84 7.73
C PHE A 39 12.49 -1.91 8.82
N GLY A 40 13.08 -3.08 8.62
CA GLY A 40 12.96 -4.20 9.56
C GLY A 40 11.50 -4.57 9.82
N LEU A 41 10.71 -4.70 8.74
CA LEU A 41 9.29 -5.03 8.86
C LEU A 41 9.09 -6.52 9.10
N ASP A 42 8.07 -6.84 9.88
CA ASP A 42 7.69 -8.22 10.17
C ASP A 42 6.87 -8.83 9.03
N GLU A 43 5.99 -8.02 8.44
CA GLU A 43 5.11 -8.42 7.33
C GLU A 43 4.86 -7.26 6.36
N ILE A 44 4.47 -7.60 5.14
CA ILE A 44 3.88 -6.69 4.17
C ILE A 44 2.45 -7.17 3.87
N TRP A 45 1.50 -6.25 3.84
CA TRP A 45 0.14 -6.54 3.41
C TRP A 45 -0.12 -5.86 2.07
N TRP A 46 -0.39 -6.65 1.06
CA TRP A 46 -0.91 -6.18 -0.21
C TRP A 46 -2.42 -5.99 -0.09
N LEU A 47 -2.84 -4.75 -0.20
CA LEU A 47 -4.24 -4.36 -0.14
C LEU A 47 -4.77 -4.23 -1.57
N VAL A 48 -5.32 -5.33 -2.10
CA VAL A 48 -5.85 -5.36 -3.47
C VAL A 48 -7.19 -4.65 -3.51
N THR A 49 -7.25 -3.53 -4.25
CA THR A 49 -8.46 -2.72 -4.36
C THR A 49 -9.43 -3.31 -5.40
N PRO A 50 -10.76 -3.24 -5.17
CA PRO A 50 -11.74 -3.66 -6.16
C PRO A 50 -11.60 -2.87 -7.47
N GLN A 51 -11.47 -1.54 -7.37
CA GLN A 51 -11.24 -0.65 -8.51
C GLN A 51 -10.62 0.66 -8.01
N ASN A 52 -9.61 1.17 -8.72
CA ASN A 52 -9.10 2.51 -8.45
C ASN A 52 -10.10 3.55 -8.99
N PRO A 53 -10.69 4.42 -8.15
CA PRO A 53 -11.66 5.42 -8.59
C PRO A 53 -11.11 6.39 -9.65
N LEU A 54 -9.78 6.57 -9.72
CA LEU A 54 -9.11 7.47 -10.67
C LEU A 54 -8.77 6.80 -12.02
N LYS A 55 -8.83 5.47 -12.11
CA LYS A 55 -8.55 4.76 -13.36
C LYS A 55 -9.83 4.54 -14.15
N LYS A 56 -9.96 5.24 -15.27
CA LYS A 56 -11.09 5.10 -16.22
C LYS A 56 -11.11 3.75 -16.98
N MET A 57 -10.06 2.95 -16.90
CA MET A 57 -10.02 1.66 -17.57
C MET A 57 -10.89 0.64 -16.83
N LYS A 58 -11.94 0.20 -17.47
CA LYS A 58 -12.66 -1.02 -17.10
C LYS A 58 -11.69 -2.20 -17.28
N THR A 59 -11.11 -2.66 -16.19
CA THR A 59 -10.27 -3.85 -16.24
C THR A 59 -11.18 -5.07 -16.30
N ASN A 60 -10.96 -5.93 -17.29
CA ASN A 60 -11.75 -7.15 -17.48
C ASN A 60 -11.48 -8.20 -16.38
N ASP A 61 -10.49 -7.97 -15.52
CA ASP A 61 -10.16 -8.92 -14.48
C ASP A 61 -10.91 -8.64 -13.18
N THR A 62 -11.65 -9.66 -12.74
CA THR A 62 -12.34 -9.62 -11.46
C THR A 62 -11.35 -9.52 -10.30
N LEU A 63 -11.79 -8.95 -9.18
CA LEU A 63 -10.99 -8.90 -7.95
C LEU A 63 -10.46 -10.29 -7.56
N ILE A 64 -11.27 -11.33 -7.71
CA ILE A 64 -10.90 -12.73 -7.40
C ILE A 64 -9.72 -13.20 -8.27
N LYS A 65 -9.76 -12.92 -9.57
CA LYS A 65 -8.65 -13.28 -10.48
C LYS A 65 -7.37 -12.58 -10.08
N ARG A 66 -7.42 -11.28 -9.77
CA ARG A 66 -6.25 -10.49 -9.37
C ARG A 66 -5.67 -10.97 -8.03
N LEU A 67 -6.53 -11.30 -7.06
CA LEU A 67 -6.11 -11.90 -5.79
C LEU A 67 -5.41 -13.24 -6.00
N ASN A 68 -6.00 -14.13 -6.81
CA ASN A 68 -5.43 -15.44 -7.09
C ASN A 68 -4.10 -15.35 -7.84
N PHE A 69 -4.00 -14.45 -8.80
CA PHE A 69 -2.76 -14.20 -9.52
C PHE A 69 -1.66 -13.70 -8.58
N SER A 70 -1.98 -12.70 -7.75
CA SER A 70 -1.04 -12.15 -6.75
C SER A 70 -0.56 -13.22 -5.78
N LYS A 71 -1.45 -14.11 -5.30
CA LYS A 71 -1.09 -15.23 -4.41
C LYS A 71 -0.18 -16.26 -5.09
N LYS A 72 -0.32 -16.50 -6.39
CA LYS A 72 0.57 -17.38 -7.15
C LYS A 72 1.95 -16.76 -7.37
N LEU A 73 2.01 -15.45 -7.59
CA LEU A 73 3.24 -14.72 -7.86
C LEU A 73 4.11 -14.61 -6.61
N VAL A 74 3.51 -14.32 -5.45
CA VAL A 74 4.23 -14.09 -4.19
C VAL A 74 4.70 -15.42 -3.59
N LYS A 75 6.02 -15.55 -3.41
CA LYS A 75 6.66 -16.72 -2.77
C LYS A 75 7.10 -16.42 -1.33
N ASN A 76 7.31 -15.15 -0.99
CA ASN A 76 7.75 -14.74 0.33
C ASN A 76 6.61 -14.83 1.33
N ASN A 77 6.76 -15.65 2.37
CA ASN A 77 5.74 -15.90 3.40
C ASN A 77 5.45 -14.69 4.31
N LYS A 78 6.31 -13.66 4.30
CA LYS A 78 6.07 -12.40 5.00
C LYS A 78 5.15 -11.43 4.22
N ILE A 79 4.83 -11.73 2.96
CA ILE A 79 3.92 -10.94 2.15
C ILE A 79 2.53 -11.57 2.18
N ARG A 80 1.57 -10.86 2.73
CA ARG A 80 0.17 -11.29 2.80
C ARG A 80 -0.66 -10.50 1.80
N ILE A 81 -1.60 -11.17 1.17
CA ILE A 81 -2.48 -10.59 0.17
C ILE A 81 -3.90 -10.62 0.71
N ASP A 82 -4.52 -9.46 0.82
CA ASP A 82 -5.89 -9.32 1.33
C ASP A 82 -6.68 -8.29 0.50
N SER A 83 -7.99 -8.48 0.47
CA SER A 83 -8.96 -7.55 -0.10
C SER A 83 -9.71 -6.82 1.01
N VAL A 84 -9.00 -6.11 1.87
CA VAL A 84 -9.57 -5.46 3.05
C VAL A 84 -10.70 -4.49 2.68
N GLU A 85 -10.65 -3.92 1.50
CA GLU A 85 -11.59 -2.89 1.03
C GLU A 85 -12.99 -3.40 0.72
N ASN A 86 -13.17 -4.70 0.44
CA ASN A 86 -14.51 -5.27 0.22
C ASN A 86 -15.43 -5.18 1.44
N LYS A 87 -14.87 -4.92 2.62
CA LYS A 87 -15.64 -4.79 3.87
C LYS A 87 -16.14 -3.37 4.13
N TYR A 88 -15.60 -2.40 3.41
CA TYR A 88 -15.89 -0.99 3.62
C TYR A 88 -16.49 -0.41 2.33
N LYS A 89 -17.70 0.11 2.40
CA LYS A 89 -18.44 0.67 1.25
C LYS A 89 -17.73 1.81 0.50
N ASN A 90 -16.59 2.28 1.01
CA ASN A 90 -15.79 3.36 0.43
C ASN A 90 -14.36 2.87 0.13
N ASN A 91 -14.04 2.72 -1.16
CA ASN A 91 -12.76 2.24 -1.67
C ASN A 91 -11.62 3.28 -1.61
N PHE A 92 -11.69 4.25 -0.70
CA PHE A 92 -10.67 5.27 -0.58
C PHE A 92 -9.57 4.86 0.41
N THR A 93 -8.32 5.01 0.00
CA THR A 93 -7.13 4.65 0.79
C THR A 93 -7.15 5.29 2.19
N ALA A 94 -7.52 6.56 2.31
CA ALA A 94 -7.58 7.23 3.61
C ALA A 94 -8.52 6.52 4.60
N ASN A 95 -9.69 6.07 4.14
CA ASN A 95 -10.66 5.37 4.97
C ASN A 95 -10.18 3.96 5.33
N THR A 96 -9.60 3.26 4.35
CA THR A 96 -9.02 1.93 4.57
C THR A 96 -7.91 1.98 5.63
N LEU A 97 -7.01 2.96 5.54
CA LEU A 97 -5.93 3.12 6.52
C LEU A 97 -6.43 3.47 7.92
N LYS A 98 -7.40 4.39 8.04
CA LYS A 98 -8.04 4.70 9.33
C LYS A 98 -8.62 3.43 9.98
N ASN A 99 -9.31 2.62 9.19
CA ASN A 99 -9.93 1.38 9.68
C ASN A 99 -8.91 0.33 10.10
N ILE A 100 -7.82 0.16 9.34
CA ILE A 100 -6.72 -0.76 9.67
C ILE A 100 -6.04 -0.31 10.96
N ILE A 101 -5.65 0.95 11.07
CA ILE A 101 -4.97 1.49 12.25
C ILE A 101 -5.83 1.35 13.50
N ASN A 102 -7.12 1.66 13.39
CA ASN A 102 -8.05 1.54 14.52
C ASN A 102 -8.28 0.07 14.93
N ARG A 103 -8.30 -0.84 13.97
CA ARG A 103 -8.52 -2.27 14.23
C ARG A 103 -7.32 -2.95 14.87
N TYR A 104 -6.10 -2.56 14.48
CA TYR A 104 -4.85 -3.20 14.93
C TYR A 104 -4.05 -2.29 15.85
N LYS A 105 -4.68 -1.86 16.95
CA LYS A 105 -4.03 -1.00 17.95
C LYS A 105 -2.76 -1.66 18.50
N GLY A 106 -1.67 -0.88 18.56
CA GLY A 106 -0.36 -1.36 19.00
C GLY A 106 0.50 -1.95 17.88
N THR A 107 0.00 -2.03 16.65
CA THR A 107 0.80 -2.34 15.45
C THR A 107 1.31 -1.07 14.82
N LYS A 108 2.58 -1.04 14.40
CA LYS A 108 3.18 0.08 13.67
C LYS A 108 3.03 -0.16 12.18
N PHE A 109 2.44 0.79 11.48
CA PHE A 109 2.23 0.69 10.03
C PHE A 109 3.08 1.70 9.27
N ILE A 110 3.53 1.33 8.07
CA ILE A 110 4.15 2.21 7.08
C ILE A 110 3.42 2.00 5.76
N TRP A 111 2.97 3.09 5.12
CA TRP A 111 2.41 3.05 3.78
C TRP A 111 3.53 3.02 2.74
N LEU A 112 3.49 2.05 1.84
CA LEU A 112 4.48 1.86 0.79
C LEU A 112 3.89 2.27 -0.55
N MET A 113 4.65 3.02 -1.35
CA MET A 113 4.26 3.38 -2.71
C MET A 113 5.46 3.48 -3.63
N GLY A 114 5.24 3.26 -4.93
CA GLY A 114 6.20 3.60 -5.96
C GLY A 114 6.22 5.11 -6.22
N ALA A 115 7.33 5.62 -6.72
CA ALA A 115 7.50 7.03 -7.07
C ALA A 115 6.45 7.52 -8.09
N ASP A 116 6.02 6.65 -9.00
CA ASP A 116 4.96 6.91 -9.97
C ASP A 116 3.61 7.29 -9.31
N ASN A 117 3.32 6.73 -8.14
CA ASN A 117 2.10 7.08 -7.41
C ASN A 117 2.21 8.42 -6.67
N LEU A 118 3.40 8.85 -6.30
CA LEU A 118 3.60 10.12 -5.59
C LEU A 118 3.20 11.33 -6.45
N ASP A 119 3.40 11.25 -7.75
CA ASP A 119 3.03 12.30 -8.71
C ASP A 119 1.51 12.58 -8.70
N GLU A 120 0.71 11.52 -8.60
CA GLU A 120 -0.74 11.63 -8.57
C GLU A 120 -1.33 11.60 -7.15
N PHE A 121 -0.49 11.46 -6.12
CA PHE A 121 -0.95 11.29 -4.76
C PHE A 121 -1.80 12.46 -4.25
N HIS A 122 -1.51 13.68 -4.70
CA HIS A 122 -2.29 14.88 -4.38
C HIS A 122 -3.75 14.85 -4.90
N LYS A 123 -4.06 13.95 -5.83
CA LYS A 123 -5.42 13.72 -6.36
C LYS A 123 -6.21 12.72 -5.53
N TRP A 124 -5.57 12.03 -4.59
CA TRP A 124 -6.24 11.02 -3.80
C TRP A 124 -7.17 11.66 -2.76
N TYR A 125 -8.31 11.01 -2.52
CA TYR A 125 -9.26 11.48 -1.52
C TYR A 125 -8.60 11.60 -0.14
N GLN A 126 -8.70 12.79 0.47
CA GLN A 126 -8.11 13.10 1.77
C GLN A 126 -6.60 12.76 1.87
N TRP A 127 -5.84 12.99 0.82
CA TRP A 127 -4.40 12.67 0.78
C TRP A 127 -3.57 13.30 1.90
N GLN A 128 -3.92 14.52 2.34
CA GLN A 128 -3.24 15.16 3.49
C GLN A 128 -3.48 14.39 4.79
N THR A 129 -4.67 13.80 4.96
CA THR A 129 -4.97 12.95 6.11
C THR A 129 -4.08 11.70 6.12
N ILE A 130 -3.79 11.12 4.96
CA ILE A 130 -2.89 9.96 4.89
C ILE A 130 -1.52 10.32 5.47
N TYR A 131 -0.95 11.46 5.11
CA TYR A 131 0.33 11.92 5.70
C TYR A 131 0.28 12.13 7.21
N SER A 132 -0.89 12.50 7.74
CA SER A 132 -1.02 12.76 9.18
C SER A 132 -1.15 11.49 10.03
N ILE A 133 -1.66 10.40 9.45
CA ILE A 133 -2.00 9.19 10.21
C ILE A 133 -0.99 8.06 10.06
N ILE A 134 -0.13 8.08 9.02
CA ILE A 134 0.80 6.99 8.74
C ILE A 134 2.08 7.51 8.08
N PRO A 135 3.28 7.02 8.47
CA PRO A 135 4.51 7.26 7.72
C PRO A 135 4.40 6.68 6.30
N ILE A 136 4.99 7.37 5.33
CA ILE A 136 4.99 6.95 3.92
C ILE A 136 6.42 6.69 3.48
N ALA A 137 6.67 5.52 2.89
CA ALA A 137 7.92 5.18 2.23
C ALA A 137 7.70 5.14 0.72
N VAL A 138 8.51 5.90 -0.01
CA VAL A 138 8.45 5.97 -1.47
C VAL A 138 9.65 5.25 -2.05
N PHE A 139 9.40 4.32 -2.98
CA PHE A 139 10.41 3.54 -3.65
C PHE A 139 10.55 3.98 -5.09
N ASP A 140 11.77 4.32 -5.49
CA ASP A 140 12.09 4.57 -6.88
C ASP A 140 12.19 3.23 -7.62
N ARG A 141 11.59 3.17 -8.80
CA ARG A 141 11.85 2.13 -9.78
C ARG A 141 12.78 2.77 -10.79
N GLU A 142 13.92 2.21 -11.07
CA GLU A 142 15.11 2.66 -11.82
C GLU A 142 14.94 3.72 -12.95
N TYR A 143 13.72 4.11 -13.28
CA TYR A 143 13.39 5.04 -14.37
C TYR A 143 12.68 6.33 -13.94
N TYR A 144 12.36 6.51 -12.65
CA TYR A 144 11.70 7.73 -12.18
C TYR A 144 12.73 8.64 -11.50
N SER A 145 13.11 9.70 -12.22
CA SER A 145 14.05 10.71 -11.77
C SER A 145 13.55 11.47 -10.53
N TYR A 146 14.44 12.18 -9.87
CA TYR A 146 14.17 13.12 -8.76
C TYR A 146 13.03 14.11 -9.02
N SER A 147 12.54 14.23 -10.26
CA SER A 147 11.39 15.04 -10.65
C SER A 147 10.12 14.73 -9.85
N VAL A 148 9.94 13.49 -9.40
CA VAL A 148 8.77 13.07 -8.60
C VAL A 148 8.72 13.78 -7.25
N PHE A 149 9.86 14.09 -6.64
CA PHE A 149 9.92 14.86 -5.40
C PHE A 149 9.53 16.34 -5.60
N ASN A 150 9.51 16.81 -6.84
CA ASN A 150 9.00 18.12 -7.21
C ASN A 150 7.48 18.16 -7.39
N SER A 151 6.79 17.02 -7.28
CA SER A 151 5.33 16.96 -7.26
C SER A 151 4.73 17.78 -6.13
N ILE A 152 3.46 18.14 -6.24
CA ILE A 152 2.74 18.90 -5.20
C ILE A 152 2.83 18.20 -3.84
N ALA A 153 2.65 16.88 -3.82
CA ALA A 153 2.73 16.08 -2.60
C ALA A 153 4.17 15.98 -2.08
N GLY A 154 5.15 15.78 -2.96
CA GLY A 154 6.56 15.71 -2.62
C GLY A 154 7.07 17.01 -2.00
N LYS A 155 6.79 18.16 -2.60
CA LYS A 155 7.20 19.49 -2.07
C LYS A 155 6.62 19.80 -0.72
N ARG A 156 5.31 19.52 -0.52
CA ARG A 156 4.61 19.89 0.72
C ARG A 156 5.04 19.04 1.93
N TYR A 157 5.45 17.80 1.70
CA TYR A 157 5.75 16.84 2.78
C TYR A 157 7.14 16.23 2.70
N PHE A 158 8.06 16.89 2.00
CA PHE A 158 9.43 16.42 1.79
C PHE A 158 10.11 15.95 3.10
N ASN A 159 9.92 16.68 4.19
CA ASN A 159 10.51 16.36 5.50
C ASN A 159 9.89 15.12 6.18
N LYS A 160 8.77 14.63 5.68
CA LYS A 160 8.08 13.43 6.19
C LYS A 160 8.32 12.19 5.34
N LEU A 161 9.00 12.35 4.18
CA LEU A 161 9.35 11.24 3.32
C LEU A 161 10.66 10.63 3.82
N HIS A 162 10.63 9.34 4.13
CA HIS A 162 11.85 8.57 4.36
C HIS A 162 12.45 8.22 3.00
N LYS A 163 13.69 8.65 2.77
CA LYS A 163 14.48 8.33 1.57
C LYS A 163 15.02 6.91 1.65
#